data_150a96979c71859d89429aa4ec6cf7d3
#
_entry.id   150a96979c71859d89429aa4ec6cf7d3
#
_cell.length_a   1.000
_cell.length_b   1.000
_cell.length_c   1.000
_cell.angle_alpha   90.00
_cell.angle_beta   90.00
_cell.angle_gamma   90.00
#
_symmetry.space_group_name_H-M   'P 1'
#
loop_
_entity.id
_entity.type
_entity.pdbx_description
1 polymer ?
#
loop_
_entity_poly.entity_id
_entity_poly.type
_entity_poly.pdbx_seq_one_letter_code
_entity_poly.pdbx_strand_id
1 'polypeptide(L)'
;MSGYRAPATNAREAADWSTGRVIRSNLRAVIGRAYPRIIGLTREPSWLFFEIFLPFLAVSAFVFVYRALDAPEEFIGFVVLGGAMTSFWLNVVWMMAAQFYWEKDQGNLELYFTAPMHLMSVLAGMAIGGLVMTSSRALAVIGIGSLLYGVSYDIEQPLLLAGVFILTMIPLYGMGMLFASLFLLWGREAFHLAQLLQEPIYFLGGVNFPLAALPGAVVGVVMAILPLGVGLDAMRQLTFPGAEANGVLPVGTEIAILVAMGVAFIVAARLALGYLEQLARREGRLTLRWQ
;
A
#
# COMPACT_ATOMS: atom_id res chain seq x y z
N MET A 1 9.65 2.58 55.77
CA MET A 1 10.38 3.05 54.58
C MET A 1 11.30 1.93 54.12
N SER A 2 10.79 1.03 53.32
CA SER A 2 11.55 -0.09 52.75
C SER A 2 11.95 0.31 51.31
N GLY A 3 13.29 0.47 51.12
CA GLY A 3 13.85 0.86 49.82
C GLY A 3 13.73 -0.27 48.82
N TYR A 4 12.83 -0.11 47.86
CA TYR A 4 12.81 -0.93 46.65
C TYR A 4 14.06 -0.63 45.81
N ARG A 5 15.08 -1.48 45.97
CA ARG A 5 16.19 -1.54 45.01
C ARG A 5 15.66 -2.27 43.75
N ALA A 6 15.50 -1.54 42.65
CA ALA A 6 15.30 -2.15 41.35
C ALA A 6 16.42 -3.19 41.12
N PRO A 7 16.11 -4.40 40.63
CA PRO A 7 17.15 -5.37 40.30
C PRO A 7 18.08 -4.74 39.28
N ALA A 8 19.38 -4.79 39.54
CA ALA A 8 20.40 -4.38 38.57
C ALA A 8 20.23 -5.24 37.34
N THR A 9 19.62 -4.70 36.30
CA THR A 9 19.56 -5.30 34.98
C THR A 9 20.99 -5.48 34.51
N ASN A 10 21.40 -6.73 34.41
CA ASN A 10 22.74 -7.14 34.03
C ASN A 10 23.17 -6.39 32.78
N ALA A 11 24.14 -5.49 32.90
CA ALA A 11 24.77 -4.79 31.76
C ALA A 11 25.34 -5.77 30.71
N ARG A 12 25.50 -7.05 31.07
CA ARG A 12 25.88 -8.15 30.18
C ARG A 12 24.75 -8.60 29.25
N GLU A 13 23.46 -8.48 29.61
CA GLU A 13 22.34 -8.78 28.72
C GLU A 13 22.11 -7.68 27.67
N ALA A 14 22.43 -6.42 27.99
CA ALA A 14 22.33 -5.31 27.06
C ALA A 14 23.44 -5.31 25.97
N ALA A 15 24.56 -5.99 26.23
CA ALA A 15 25.74 -5.99 25.34
C ALA A 15 25.76 -7.11 24.29
N ASP A 16 24.84 -8.09 24.34
CA ASP A 16 24.92 -9.31 23.51
C ASP A 16 23.96 -9.33 22.30
N TRP A 17 23.60 -8.15 21.80
CA TRP A 17 22.86 -8.01 20.56
C TRP A 17 23.82 -8.07 19.36
N SER A 18 24.30 -9.27 19.04
CA SER A 18 25.02 -9.47 17.80
C SER A 18 24.11 -9.06 16.61
N THR A 19 24.69 -8.41 15.60
CA THR A 19 23.97 -7.98 14.39
C THR A 19 23.08 -9.09 13.82
N GLY A 20 23.54 -10.35 13.89
CA GLY A 20 22.76 -11.52 13.44
C GLY A 20 21.48 -11.77 14.27
N ARG A 21 21.49 -11.50 15.57
CA ARG A 21 20.29 -11.67 16.44
C ARG A 21 19.24 -10.62 16.11
N VAL A 22 19.65 -9.36 15.88
CA VAL A 22 18.77 -8.26 15.48
C VAL A 22 18.14 -8.54 14.12
N ILE A 23 18.92 -8.97 13.13
CA ILE A 23 18.40 -9.35 11.80
C ILE A 23 17.38 -10.48 11.92
N ARG A 24 17.69 -11.53 12.70
CA ARG A 24 16.78 -12.67 12.89
C ARG A 24 15.48 -12.26 13.58
N SER A 25 15.53 -11.35 14.56
CA SER A 25 14.36 -10.81 15.25
C SER A 25 13.46 -10.03 14.28
N ASN A 26 14.07 -9.15 13.47
CA ASN A 26 13.34 -8.38 12.46
C ASN A 26 12.71 -9.28 11.39
N LEU A 27 13.40 -10.31 10.89
CA LEU A 27 12.83 -11.27 9.94
C LEU A 27 11.66 -12.06 10.55
N ARG A 28 11.77 -12.47 11.82
CA ARG A 28 10.66 -13.12 12.53
C ARG A 28 9.47 -12.19 12.70
N ALA A 29 9.70 -10.89 12.96
CA ALA A 29 8.63 -9.90 13.04
C ALA A 29 7.92 -9.74 11.67
N VAL A 30 8.66 -9.68 10.56
CA VAL A 30 8.10 -9.64 9.20
C VAL A 30 7.22 -10.87 8.94
N ILE A 31 7.74 -12.08 9.17
CA ILE A 31 7.00 -13.34 8.92
C ILE A 31 5.80 -13.43 9.87
N GLY A 32 5.99 -13.15 11.16
CA GLY A 32 4.93 -13.21 12.17
C GLY A 32 3.79 -12.25 11.89
N ARG A 33 4.04 -11.16 11.17
CA ARG A 33 3.01 -10.18 10.80
C ARG A 33 2.39 -10.44 9.44
N ALA A 34 3.15 -11.01 8.50
CA ALA A 34 2.63 -11.41 7.19
C ALA A 34 1.70 -12.64 7.27
N TYR A 35 2.09 -13.64 8.04
CA TYR A 35 1.42 -14.94 8.14
C TYR A 35 -0.08 -14.87 8.53
N PRO A 36 -0.49 -14.16 9.60
CA PRO A 36 -1.91 -14.08 9.96
C PRO A 36 -2.78 -13.43 8.87
N ARG A 37 -2.21 -12.48 8.12
CA ARG A 37 -2.92 -11.83 7.01
C ARG A 37 -3.15 -12.77 5.85
N ILE A 38 -2.14 -13.57 5.50
CA ILE A 38 -2.24 -14.54 4.40
C ILE A 38 -3.25 -15.63 4.75
N ILE A 39 -3.21 -16.16 5.99
CA ILE A 39 -4.16 -17.20 6.43
C ILE A 39 -5.57 -16.64 6.65
N GLY A 40 -5.70 -15.39 7.07
CA GLY A 40 -7.01 -14.73 7.23
C GLY A 40 -7.85 -14.78 5.95
N LEU A 41 -7.19 -14.76 4.78
CA LEU A 41 -7.86 -14.87 3.47
C LEU A 41 -8.77 -16.10 3.36
N THR A 42 -8.34 -17.24 3.94
CA THR A 42 -9.06 -18.52 3.81
C THR A 42 -10.14 -18.72 4.87
N ARG A 43 -10.19 -17.88 5.91
CA ARG A 43 -11.07 -18.07 7.06
C ARG A 43 -12.38 -17.29 6.99
N GLU A 44 -12.45 -16.24 6.16
CA GLU A 44 -13.62 -15.37 6.06
C GLU A 44 -14.08 -15.23 4.59
N PRO A 45 -14.71 -16.26 3.99
CA PRO A 45 -15.09 -16.23 2.58
C PRO A 45 -16.14 -15.16 2.25
N SER A 46 -17.00 -14.78 3.20
CA SER A 46 -17.96 -13.70 3.00
C SER A 46 -17.26 -12.34 2.83
N TRP A 47 -16.23 -12.08 3.63
CA TRP A 47 -15.43 -10.86 3.50
C TRP A 47 -14.71 -10.82 2.16
N LEU A 48 -14.10 -11.93 1.76
CA LEU A 48 -13.43 -12.07 0.46
C LEU A 48 -14.40 -11.79 -0.71
N PHE A 49 -15.63 -12.30 -0.62
CA PHE A 49 -16.66 -12.04 -1.62
C PHE A 49 -16.92 -10.53 -1.78
N PHE A 50 -17.17 -9.81 -0.69
CA PHE A 50 -17.44 -8.37 -0.77
C PHE A 50 -16.24 -7.57 -1.26
N GLU A 51 -15.01 -7.96 -0.90
CA GLU A 51 -13.81 -7.29 -1.34
C GLU A 51 -13.45 -7.52 -2.83
N ILE A 52 -14.02 -8.52 -3.46
CA ILE A 52 -13.95 -8.74 -4.91
C ILE A 52 -15.17 -8.08 -5.57
N PHE A 53 -16.37 -8.29 -5.03
CA PHE A 53 -17.61 -7.86 -5.64
C PHE A 53 -17.75 -6.34 -5.72
N LEU A 54 -17.41 -5.59 -4.68
CA LEU A 54 -17.56 -4.14 -4.69
C LEU A 54 -16.64 -3.44 -5.70
N PRO A 55 -15.33 -3.72 -5.78
CA PRO A 55 -14.48 -3.18 -6.84
C PRO A 55 -14.94 -3.63 -8.23
N PHE A 56 -15.37 -4.88 -8.38
CA PHE A 56 -15.92 -5.37 -9.64
C PHE A 56 -17.17 -4.62 -10.06
N LEU A 57 -18.07 -4.31 -9.14
CA LEU A 57 -19.28 -3.51 -9.42
C LEU A 57 -18.92 -2.08 -9.87
N ALA A 58 -17.93 -1.45 -9.23
CA ALA A 58 -17.44 -0.14 -9.63
C ALA A 58 -16.82 -0.18 -11.05
N VAL A 59 -15.99 -1.18 -11.33
CA VAL A 59 -15.45 -1.44 -12.69
C VAL A 59 -16.58 -1.58 -13.70
N SER A 60 -17.62 -2.38 -13.37
CA SER A 60 -18.77 -2.61 -14.25
C SER A 60 -19.49 -1.33 -14.61
N ALA A 61 -19.67 -0.42 -13.65
CA ALA A 61 -20.32 0.87 -13.91
C ALA A 61 -19.57 1.68 -14.98
N PHE A 62 -18.24 1.77 -14.87
CA PHE A 62 -17.43 2.49 -15.88
C PHE A 62 -17.37 1.76 -17.23
N VAL A 63 -17.34 0.43 -17.24
CA VAL A 63 -17.43 -0.36 -18.48
C VAL A 63 -18.73 -0.04 -19.23
N PHE A 64 -19.87 0.02 -18.53
CA PHE A 64 -21.13 0.38 -19.17
C PHE A 64 -21.15 1.83 -19.65
N VAL A 65 -20.53 2.76 -18.93
CA VAL A 65 -20.39 4.15 -19.38
C VAL A 65 -19.57 4.22 -20.68
N TYR A 66 -18.42 3.55 -20.73
CA TYR A 66 -17.58 3.54 -21.95
C TYR A 66 -18.27 2.88 -23.14
N ARG A 67 -19.01 1.79 -22.92
CA ARG A 67 -19.81 1.17 -23.97
C ARG A 67 -20.94 2.09 -24.47
N ALA A 68 -21.59 2.83 -23.56
CA ALA A 68 -22.64 3.78 -23.94
C ALA A 68 -22.11 5.02 -24.71
N LEU A 69 -20.81 5.31 -24.56
CA LEU A 69 -20.13 6.41 -25.26
C LEU A 69 -19.41 5.95 -26.53
N ASP A 70 -19.53 4.68 -26.92
CA ASP A 70 -18.79 4.07 -28.05
C ASP A 70 -17.26 4.33 -27.94
N ALA A 71 -16.72 4.32 -26.71
CA ALA A 71 -15.31 4.53 -26.47
C ALA A 71 -14.46 3.35 -26.98
N PRO A 72 -13.16 3.58 -27.27
CA PRO A 72 -12.25 2.52 -27.68
C PRO A 72 -12.27 1.32 -26.71
N GLU A 73 -12.24 0.09 -27.24
CA GLU A 73 -12.34 -1.13 -26.44
C GLU A 73 -11.20 -1.25 -25.41
N GLU A 74 -10.04 -0.69 -25.69
CA GLU A 74 -8.89 -0.65 -24.77
C GLU A 74 -9.23 0.04 -23.43
N PHE A 75 -10.16 1.02 -23.42
CA PHE A 75 -10.56 1.71 -22.20
C PHE A 75 -11.35 0.82 -21.25
N ILE A 76 -12.00 -0.23 -21.75
CA ILE A 76 -12.61 -1.26 -20.93
C ILE A 76 -11.51 -2.00 -20.14
N GLY A 77 -10.43 -2.38 -20.83
CA GLY A 77 -9.27 -2.99 -20.20
C GLY A 77 -8.59 -2.05 -19.19
N PHE A 78 -8.51 -0.75 -19.50
CA PHE A 78 -7.95 0.26 -18.60
C PHE A 78 -8.70 0.33 -17.26
N VAL A 79 -10.03 0.25 -17.32
CA VAL A 79 -10.87 0.26 -16.10
C VAL A 79 -10.75 -1.04 -15.33
N VAL A 80 -10.68 -2.19 -16.00
CA VAL A 80 -10.50 -3.49 -15.32
C VAL A 80 -9.16 -3.54 -14.59
N LEU A 81 -8.08 -3.14 -15.25
CA LEU A 81 -6.75 -3.06 -14.61
C LEU A 81 -6.72 -2.03 -13.49
N GLY A 82 -7.31 -0.85 -13.72
CA GLY A 82 -7.41 0.20 -12.72
C GLY A 82 -8.17 -0.23 -11.47
N GLY A 83 -9.31 -0.89 -11.64
CA GLY A 83 -10.11 -1.42 -10.53
C GLY A 83 -9.35 -2.48 -9.72
N ALA A 84 -8.57 -3.34 -10.38
CA ALA A 84 -7.70 -4.30 -9.70
C ALA A 84 -6.62 -3.58 -8.88
N MET A 85 -5.98 -2.55 -9.46
CA MET A 85 -4.94 -1.77 -8.79
C MET A 85 -5.45 -0.93 -7.62
N THR A 86 -6.70 -0.49 -7.68
CA THR A 86 -7.41 0.17 -6.59
C THR A 86 -7.42 -0.66 -5.30
N SER A 87 -7.55 -1.98 -5.41
CA SER A 87 -7.54 -2.87 -4.26
C SER A 87 -6.23 -2.76 -3.45
N PHE A 88 -5.09 -2.51 -4.11
CA PHE A 88 -3.82 -2.28 -3.42
C PHE A 88 -3.79 -0.94 -2.69
N TRP A 89 -4.33 0.11 -3.30
CA TRP A 89 -4.47 1.41 -2.65
C TRP A 89 -5.32 1.33 -1.37
N LEU A 90 -6.49 0.69 -1.45
CA LEU A 90 -7.36 0.49 -0.29
C LEU A 90 -6.68 -0.32 0.81
N ASN A 91 -5.93 -1.37 0.43
CA ASN A 91 -5.16 -2.15 1.38
C ASN A 91 -4.10 -1.30 2.10
N VAL A 92 -3.40 -0.43 1.37
CA VAL A 92 -2.38 0.46 1.93
C VAL A 92 -2.98 1.42 2.94
N VAL A 93 -4.08 2.08 2.62
CA VAL A 93 -4.70 3.09 3.48
C VAL A 93 -5.39 2.46 4.69
N TRP A 94 -6.27 1.49 4.45
CA TRP A 94 -7.17 1.00 5.50
C TRP A 94 -6.60 -0.19 6.27
N MET A 95 -5.86 -1.06 5.62
CA MET A 95 -5.36 -2.28 6.25
C MET A 95 -3.93 -2.17 6.77
N MET A 96 -3.13 -1.22 6.26
CA MET A 96 -1.75 -1.04 6.71
C MET A 96 -1.59 0.25 7.50
N ALA A 97 -1.93 1.40 6.94
CA ALA A 97 -1.71 2.68 7.60
C ALA A 97 -2.52 2.83 8.88
N ALA A 98 -3.81 2.47 8.87
CA ALA A 98 -4.67 2.53 10.04
C ALA A 98 -4.36 1.49 11.13
N GLN A 99 -3.57 0.45 10.80
CA GLN A 99 -3.33 -0.65 11.72
C GLN A 99 -2.66 -0.23 13.03
N PHE A 100 -1.70 0.68 13.01
CA PHE A 100 -1.06 1.15 14.24
C PHE A 100 -2.01 1.91 15.16
N TYR A 101 -3.00 2.59 14.60
CA TYR A 101 -4.07 3.18 15.40
C TYR A 101 -4.88 2.09 16.12
N TRP A 102 -5.31 1.05 15.41
CA TRP A 102 -6.04 -0.07 16.01
C TRP A 102 -5.23 -0.83 17.04
N GLU A 103 -3.94 -1.06 16.79
CA GLU A 103 -3.04 -1.70 17.74
C GLU A 103 -2.85 -0.85 19.02
N LYS A 104 -2.83 0.49 18.87
CA LYS A 104 -2.80 1.43 19.99
C LYS A 104 -4.10 1.35 20.81
N ASP A 105 -5.24 1.37 20.15
CA ASP A 105 -6.55 1.32 20.78
C ASP A 105 -6.77 0.01 21.57
N GLN A 106 -6.28 -1.11 21.01
CA GLN A 106 -6.32 -2.42 21.64
C GLN A 106 -5.24 -2.62 22.73
N GLY A 107 -4.31 -1.69 22.90
CA GLY A 107 -3.20 -1.80 23.85
C GLY A 107 -2.05 -2.71 23.40
N ASN A 108 -2.07 -3.20 22.16
CA ASN A 108 -1.03 -4.09 21.63
C ASN A 108 0.24 -3.34 21.20
N LEU A 109 0.14 -2.03 20.99
CA LEU A 109 1.28 -1.23 20.52
C LEU A 109 2.46 -1.27 21.49
N GLU A 110 2.20 -1.36 22.81
CA GLU A 110 3.25 -1.46 23.85
C GLU A 110 4.12 -2.70 23.65
N LEU A 111 3.54 -3.80 23.15
CA LEU A 111 4.29 -5.03 22.88
C LEU A 111 5.33 -4.83 21.79
N TYR A 112 5.04 -3.97 20.80
CA TYR A 112 5.99 -3.67 19.71
C TYR A 112 7.17 -2.81 20.18
N PHE A 113 6.95 -1.93 21.18
CA PHE A 113 8.03 -1.11 21.76
C PHE A 113 8.91 -1.84 22.76
N THR A 114 8.38 -2.87 23.40
CA THR A 114 9.14 -3.72 24.33
C THR A 114 9.87 -4.85 23.62
N ALA A 115 9.41 -5.24 22.44
CA ALA A 115 10.04 -6.28 21.64
C ALA A 115 11.34 -5.78 20.99
N PRO A 116 12.36 -6.65 20.86
CA PRO A 116 13.64 -6.30 20.27
C PRO A 116 13.59 -6.31 18.73
N MET A 117 12.76 -5.46 18.15
CA MET A 117 12.54 -5.34 16.69
C MET A 117 12.28 -3.89 16.30
N HIS A 118 12.48 -3.57 15.04
CA HIS A 118 12.14 -2.26 14.50
C HIS A 118 10.68 -2.23 14.03
N LEU A 119 9.96 -1.14 14.30
CA LEU A 119 8.59 -0.94 13.82
C LEU A 119 8.49 -1.03 12.28
N MET A 120 9.53 -0.62 11.56
CA MET A 120 9.62 -0.82 10.11
C MET A 120 9.49 -2.28 9.69
N SER A 121 9.99 -3.24 10.50
CA SER A 121 9.87 -4.67 10.20
C SER A 121 8.42 -5.16 10.37
N VAL A 122 7.68 -4.59 11.31
CA VAL A 122 6.25 -4.86 11.48
C VAL A 122 5.47 -4.36 10.26
N LEU A 123 5.73 -3.11 9.83
CA LEU A 123 5.10 -2.54 8.62
C LEU A 123 5.49 -3.29 7.34
N ALA A 124 6.75 -3.72 7.22
CA ALA A 124 7.18 -4.55 6.10
C ALA A 124 6.44 -5.89 6.06
N GLY A 125 6.23 -6.53 7.22
CA GLY A 125 5.41 -7.74 7.31
C GLY A 125 3.94 -7.50 6.90
N MET A 126 3.38 -6.38 7.31
CA MET A 126 2.04 -5.96 6.88
C MET A 126 1.95 -5.71 5.39
N ALA A 127 2.98 -5.07 4.79
CA ALA A 127 3.06 -4.82 3.36
C ALA A 127 3.11 -6.14 2.57
N ILE A 128 3.99 -7.07 2.96
CA ILE A 128 4.12 -8.37 2.29
C ILE A 128 2.82 -9.18 2.41
N GLY A 129 2.25 -9.29 3.62
CA GLY A 129 0.98 -10.00 3.82
C GLY A 129 -0.17 -9.35 3.05
N GLY A 130 -0.23 -8.01 3.05
CA GLY A 130 -1.20 -7.23 2.28
C GLY A 130 -1.04 -7.42 0.78
N LEU A 131 0.20 -7.39 0.27
CA LEU A 131 0.49 -7.62 -1.15
C LEU A 131 -0.03 -8.99 -1.61
N VAL A 132 0.31 -10.06 -0.89
CA VAL A 132 -0.13 -11.43 -1.25
C VAL A 132 -1.65 -11.55 -1.22
N MET A 133 -2.28 -11.06 -0.14
CA MET A 133 -3.72 -11.11 0.05
C MET A 133 -4.46 -10.30 -1.04
N THR A 134 -3.99 -9.08 -1.32
CA THR A 134 -4.62 -8.21 -2.32
C THR A 134 -4.37 -8.70 -3.75
N SER A 135 -3.22 -9.32 -4.03
CA SER A 135 -2.95 -9.89 -5.36
C SER A 135 -3.98 -10.95 -5.75
N SER A 136 -4.43 -11.80 -4.83
CA SER A 136 -5.47 -12.78 -5.11
C SER A 136 -6.81 -12.14 -5.51
N ARG A 137 -7.16 -11.02 -4.87
CA ARG A 137 -8.39 -10.25 -5.18
C ARG A 137 -8.25 -9.51 -6.50
N ALA A 138 -7.13 -8.85 -6.72
CA ALA A 138 -6.84 -8.15 -7.97
C ALA A 138 -6.88 -9.10 -9.16
N LEU A 139 -6.31 -10.30 -9.03
CA LEU A 139 -6.38 -11.34 -10.05
C LEU A 139 -7.82 -11.83 -10.28
N ALA A 140 -8.65 -11.92 -9.24
CA ALA A 140 -10.06 -12.24 -9.39
C ALA A 140 -10.82 -11.15 -10.15
N VAL A 141 -10.58 -9.86 -9.83
CA VAL A 141 -11.20 -8.73 -10.55
C VAL A 141 -10.77 -8.71 -12.01
N ILE A 142 -9.48 -8.90 -12.30
CA ILE A 142 -8.96 -8.99 -13.67
C ILE A 142 -9.61 -10.19 -14.39
N GLY A 143 -9.59 -11.38 -13.78
CA GLY A 143 -10.11 -12.61 -14.39
C GLY A 143 -11.60 -12.52 -14.70
N ILE A 144 -12.41 -12.10 -13.73
CA ILE A 144 -13.87 -11.95 -13.90
C ILE A 144 -14.16 -10.83 -14.92
N GLY A 145 -13.49 -9.68 -14.78
CA GLY A 145 -13.67 -8.55 -15.70
C GLY A 145 -13.31 -8.91 -17.14
N SER A 146 -12.20 -9.64 -17.33
CA SER A 146 -11.77 -10.08 -18.66
C SER A 146 -12.75 -11.05 -19.30
N LEU A 147 -13.24 -12.02 -18.52
CA LEU A 147 -14.20 -13.02 -19.01
C LEU A 147 -15.56 -12.40 -19.36
N LEU A 148 -16.05 -11.47 -18.56
CA LEU A 148 -17.38 -10.89 -18.75
C LEU A 148 -17.40 -9.78 -19.80
N TYR A 149 -16.31 -9.03 -19.91
CA TYR A 149 -16.25 -7.85 -20.81
C TYR A 149 -15.46 -8.09 -22.09
N GLY A 150 -14.81 -9.24 -22.22
CA GLY A 150 -14.07 -9.60 -23.43
C GLY A 150 -12.77 -8.81 -23.59
N VAL A 151 -12.10 -8.47 -22.47
CA VAL A 151 -10.86 -7.70 -22.54
C VAL A 151 -9.75 -8.54 -23.18
N SER A 152 -9.14 -8.01 -24.24
CA SER A 152 -7.97 -8.58 -24.88
C SER A 152 -6.69 -7.95 -24.32
N TYR A 153 -5.72 -8.79 -24.00
CA TYR A 153 -4.39 -8.37 -23.54
C TYR A 153 -3.36 -8.74 -24.60
N ASP A 154 -2.45 -7.83 -24.86
CA ASP A 154 -1.29 -8.07 -25.72
C ASP A 154 -0.01 -7.80 -24.94
N ILE A 155 0.42 -8.82 -24.22
CA ILE A 155 1.56 -8.72 -23.31
C ILE A 155 2.82 -9.26 -23.99
N GLU A 156 3.52 -8.40 -24.71
CA GLU A 156 4.77 -8.76 -25.36
C GLU A 156 5.92 -9.01 -24.36
N GLN A 157 5.94 -8.26 -23.25
CA GLN A 157 7.03 -8.26 -22.28
C GLN A 157 6.55 -8.61 -20.86
N PRO A 158 6.17 -9.86 -20.57
CA PRO A 158 5.56 -10.23 -19.28
C PRO A 158 6.49 -10.04 -18.09
N LEU A 159 7.81 -10.22 -18.26
CA LEU A 159 8.77 -9.98 -17.19
C LEU A 159 8.91 -8.49 -16.86
N LEU A 160 8.86 -7.61 -17.86
CA LEU A 160 8.89 -6.17 -17.66
C LEU A 160 7.61 -5.70 -16.96
N LEU A 161 6.45 -6.21 -17.39
CA LEU A 161 5.15 -5.93 -16.74
C LEU A 161 5.18 -6.35 -15.26
N ALA A 162 5.64 -7.55 -14.96
CA ALA A 162 5.81 -8.00 -13.57
C ALA A 162 6.80 -7.13 -12.79
N GLY A 163 7.89 -6.70 -13.42
CA GLY A 163 8.86 -5.78 -12.84
C GLY A 163 8.25 -4.43 -12.52
N VAL A 164 7.49 -3.84 -13.44
CA VAL A 164 6.76 -2.56 -13.24
C VAL A 164 5.74 -2.69 -12.12
N PHE A 165 4.99 -3.80 -12.07
CA PHE A 165 4.06 -4.06 -10.97
C PHE A 165 4.77 -4.06 -9.61
N ILE A 166 5.86 -4.81 -9.47
CA ILE A 166 6.62 -4.85 -8.21
C ILE A 166 7.22 -3.48 -7.88
N LEU A 167 7.78 -2.78 -8.88
CA LEU A 167 8.30 -1.43 -8.70
C LEU A 167 7.24 -0.42 -8.29
N THR A 168 5.99 -0.60 -8.73
CA THR A 168 4.84 0.22 -8.29
C THR A 168 4.48 -0.05 -6.83
N MET A 169 4.54 -1.33 -6.41
CA MET A 169 4.19 -1.70 -5.03
C MET A 169 5.19 -1.13 -4.02
N ILE A 170 6.46 -1.02 -4.34
CA ILE A 170 7.48 -0.50 -3.41
C ILE A 170 7.16 0.92 -2.93
N PRO A 171 7.02 1.95 -3.79
CA PRO A 171 6.64 3.28 -3.33
C PRO A 171 5.22 3.36 -2.78
N LEU A 172 4.29 2.57 -3.30
CA LEU A 172 2.91 2.54 -2.81
C LEU A 172 2.84 2.10 -1.34
N TYR A 173 3.49 1.00 -0.99
CA TYR A 173 3.59 0.55 0.40
C TYR A 173 4.51 1.43 1.24
N GLY A 174 5.56 2.02 0.66
CA GLY A 174 6.39 3.05 1.30
C GLY A 174 5.58 4.27 1.74
N MET A 175 4.69 4.75 0.87
CA MET A 175 3.73 5.81 1.18
C MET A 175 2.76 5.38 2.29
N GLY A 176 2.29 4.15 2.29
CA GLY A 176 1.47 3.59 3.36
C GLY A 176 2.20 3.53 4.71
N MET A 177 3.50 3.21 4.72
CA MET A 177 4.32 3.27 5.94
C MET A 177 4.45 4.69 6.46
N LEU A 178 4.55 5.68 5.57
CA LEU A 178 4.54 7.09 5.95
C LEU A 178 3.19 7.48 6.56
N PHE A 179 2.07 7.08 5.96
CA PHE A 179 0.74 7.30 6.52
C PHE A 179 0.55 6.61 7.88
N ALA A 180 1.08 5.40 8.06
CA ALA A 180 1.04 4.71 9.36
C ALA A 180 1.68 5.55 10.48
N SER A 181 2.73 6.31 10.16
CA SER A 181 3.34 7.26 11.08
C SER A 181 2.38 8.40 11.47
N LEU A 182 1.61 8.93 10.50
CA LEU A 182 0.61 9.97 10.75
C LEU A 182 -0.54 9.46 11.62
N PHE A 183 -0.99 8.23 11.40
CA PHE A 183 -2.03 7.60 12.25
C PHE A 183 -1.56 7.43 13.71
N LEU A 184 -0.28 7.13 13.92
CA LEU A 184 0.28 7.09 15.28
C LEU A 184 0.24 8.45 15.97
N LEU A 185 0.50 9.54 15.21
CA LEU A 185 0.57 10.89 15.76
C LEU A 185 -0.81 11.48 16.03
N TRP A 186 -1.69 11.41 15.03
CA TRP A 186 -2.97 12.12 15.03
C TRP A 186 -4.16 11.24 15.40
N GLY A 187 -3.96 9.92 15.54
CA GLY A 187 -5.01 9.01 15.98
C GLY A 187 -6.26 9.09 15.11
N ARG A 188 -7.39 9.42 15.70
CA ARG A 188 -8.69 9.48 15.01
C ARG A 188 -8.75 10.52 13.89
N GLU A 189 -8.07 11.65 14.02
CA GLU A 189 -8.04 12.70 12.99
C GLU A 189 -7.40 12.22 11.69
N ALA A 190 -6.45 11.26 11.78
CA ALA A 190 -5.84 10.66 10.60
C ALA A 190 -6.84 9.90 9.71
N PHE A 191 -7.94 9.35 10.27
CA PHE A 191 -9.01 8.73 9.49
C PHE A 191 -9.73 9.75 8.60
N HIS A 192 -10.03 10.92 9.12
CA HIS A 192 -10.66 11.98 8.33
C HIS A 192 -9.75 12.44 7.20
N LEU A 193 -8.45 12.57 7.47
CA LEU A 193 -7.46 12.90 6.45
C LEU A 193 -7.35 11.80 5.38
N ALA A 194 -7.33 10.53 5.80
CA ALA A 194 -7.28 9.40 4.87
C ALA A 194 -8.53 9.35 3.96
N GLN A 195 -9.72 9.58 4.51
CA GLN A 195 -10.97 9.67 3.74
C GLN A 195 -10.94 10.86 2.78
N LEU A 196 -10.49 12.04 3.25
CA LEU A 196 -10.39 13.23 2.41
C LEU A 196 -9.44 13.03 1.23
N LEU A 197 -8.35 12.31 1.41
CA LEU A 197 -7.37 12.03 0.35
C LEU A 197 -7.79 10.88 -0.57
N GLN A 198 -8.69 10.00 -0.13
CA GLN A 198 -9.07 8.81 -0.89
C GLN A 198 -9.68 9.17 -2.24
N GLU A 199 -10.71 10.00 -2.28
CA GLU A 199 -11.41 10.35 -3.52
C GLU A 199 -10.54 11.13 -4.51
N PRO A 200 -9.77 12.17 -4.11
CA PRO A 200 -8.81 12.81 -5.00
C PRO A 200 -7.78 11.84 -5.58
N ILE A 201 -7.27 10.90 -4.81
CA ILE A 201 -6.29 9.93 -5.29
C ILE A 201 -6.93 8.93 -6.27
N TYR A 202 -8.16 8.51 -6.01
CA TYR A 202 -8.93 7.71 -6.96
C TYR A 202 -9.11 8.42 -8.30
N PHE A 203 -9.55 9.67 -8.25
CA PHE A 203 -9.75 10.47 -9.44
C PHE A 203 -8.42 10.79 -10.15
N LEU A 204 -7.44 11.32 -9.43
CA LEU A 204 -6.17 11.74 -9.99
C LEU A 204 -5.26 10.56 -10.36
N GLY A 205 -5.38 9.42 -9.70
CA GLY A 205 -4.60 8.22 -10.00
C GLY A 205 -4.90 7.58 -11.35
N GLY A 206 -5.85 8.14 -12.10
CA GLY A 206 -6.19 7.64 -13.44
C GLY A 206 -6.74 6.21 -13.41
N VAL A 207 -7.39 5.81 -12.32
CA VAL A 207 -7.91 4.44 -12.16
C VAL A 207 -8.92 4.09 -13.25
N ASN A 208 -9.82 5.02 -13.54
CA ASN A 208 -10.95 4.79 -14.44
C ASN A 208 -10.73 5.32 -15.86
N PHE A 209 -9.66 6.08 -16.11
CA PHE A 209 -9.37 6.71 -17.41
C PHE A 209 -7.86 6.90 -17.58
N PRO A 210 -7.33 7.10 -18.79
CA PRO A 210 -5.92 7.37 -18.99
C PRO A 210 -5.51 8.72 -18.38
N LEU A 211 -4.35 8.78 -17.74
CA LEU A 211 -3.83 10.02 -17.12
C LEU A 211 -3.65 11.15 -18.12
N ALA A 212 -3.34 10.83 -19.37
CA ALA A 212 -3.20 11.81 -20.44
C ALA A 212 -4.49 12.63 -20.72
N ALA A 213 -5.65 12.15 -20.24
CA ALA A 213 -6.91 12.90 -20.32
C ALA A 213 -7.00 14.06 -19.33
N LEU A 214 -6.13 14.11 -18.30
CA LEU A 214 -6.10 15.20 -17.32
C LEU A 214 -5.30 16.41 -17.84
N PRO A 215 -5.58 17.63 -17.30
CA PRO A 215 -4.75 18.80 -17.61
C PRO A 215 -3.27 18.55 -17.26
N GLY A 216 -2.35 18.98 -18.11
CA GLY A 216 -0.91 18.68 -17.97
C GLY A 216 -0.30 19.08 -16.62
N ALA A 217 -0.73 20.19 -16.02
CA ALA A 217 -0.29 20.58 -14.68
C ALA A 217 -0.71 19.53 -13.61
N VAL A 218 -1.91 18.97 -13.73
CA VAL A 218 -2.43 17.93 -12.83
C VAL A 218 -1.64 16.63 -13.03
N VAL A 219 -1.41 16.24 -14.29
CA VAL A 219 -0.59 15.07 -14.65
C VAL A 219 0.80 15.19 -14.03
N GLY A 220 1.45 16.36 -14.13
CA GLY A 220 2.77 16.60 -13.52
C GLY A 220 2.78 16.36 -12.00
N VAL A 221 1.73 16.79 -11.29
CA VAL A 221 1.59 16.55 -9.85
C VAL A 221 1.38 15.07 -9.55
N VAL A 222 0.53 14.40 -10.33
CA VAL A 222 0.27 12.95 -10.19
C VAL A 222 1.55 12.16 -10.40
N MET A 223 2.28 12.43 -11.47
CA MET A 223 3.54 11.76 -11.81
C MET A 223 4.64 12.02 -10.76
N ALA A 224 4.55 13.11 -9.98
CA ALA A 224 5.50 13.42 -8.92
C ALA A 224 5.16 12.79 -7.55
N ILE A 225 3.89 12.46 -7.28
CA ILE A 225 3.43 12.12 -5.92
C ILE A 225 2.72 10.78 -5.84
N LEU A 226 2.01 10.35 -6.90
CA LEU A 226 1.15 9.18 -6.85
C LEU A 226 1.75 7.95 -7.56
N PRO A 227 2.38 7.03 -6.82
CA PRO A 227 2.99 5.84 -7.41
C PRO A 227 1.99 4.97 -8.17
N LEU A 228 0.73 4.94 -7.71
CA LEU A 228 -0.34 4.19 -8.35
C LEU A 228 -0.61 4.69 -9.78
N GLY A 229 -0.64 6.01 -9.98
CA GLY A 229 -0.88 6.61 -11.29
C GLY A 229 0.25 6.30 -12.27
N VAL A 230 1.51 6.52 -11.85
CA VAL A 230 2.69 6.23 -12.67
C VAL A 230 2.75 4.74 -13.03
N GLY A 231 2.58 3.86 -12.04
CA GLY A 231 2.65 2.43 -12.29
C GLY A 231 1.50 1.90 -13.14
N LEU A 232 0.30 2.47 -12.97
CA LEU A 232 -0.87 2.07 -13.76
C LEU A 232 -0.72 2.50 -15.22
N ASP A 233 -0.16 3.70 -15.46
CA ASP A 233 0.13 4.18 -16.81
C ASP A 233 1.14 3.26 -17.52
N ALA A 234 2.28 2.98 -16.87
CA ALA A 234 3.29 2.05 -17.39
C ALA A 234 2.73 0.64 -17.65
N MET A 235 1.91 0.10 -16.73
CA MET A 235 1.31 -1.21 -16.92
C MET A 235 0.32 -1.23 -18.09
N ARG A 236 -0.46 -0.17 -18.31
CA ARG A 236 -1.37 -0.05 -19.46
C ARG A 236 -0.61 -0.07 -20.78
N GLN A 237 0.47 0.70 -20.88
CA GLN A 237 1.33 0.72 -22.08
C GLN A 237 1.90 -0.67 -22.40
N LEU A 238 2.17 -1.50 -21.39
CA LEU A 238 2.72 -2.85 -21.56
C LEU A 238 1.67 -3.94 -21.76
N THR A 239 0.40 -3.62 -21.59
CA THR A 239 -0.67 -4.63 -21.53
C THR A 239 -1.66 -4.52 -22.69
N PHE A 240 -1.88 -3.31 -23.21
CA PHE A 240 -2.91 -3.06 -24.24
C PHE A 240 -2.30 -2.54 -25.54
N PRO A 241 -2.73 -3.07 -26.69
CA PRO A 241 -2.30 -2.58 -28.00
C PRO A 241 -2.67 -1.10 -28.17
N GLY A 242 -1.75 -0.31 -28.68
CA GLY A 242 -1.99 1.13 -28.91
C GLY A 242 -2.02 2.02 -27.66
N ALA A 243 -1.93 1.44 -26.47
CA ALA A 243 -1.95 2.21 -25.22
C ALA A 243 -0.75 3.16 -25.06
N GLU A 244 0.34 2.95 -25.80
CA GLU A 244 1.49 3.87 -25.85
C GLU A 244 1.08 5.29 -26.29
N ALA A 245 0.09 5.40 -27.19
CA ALA A 245 -0.43 6.69 -27.64
C ALA A 245 -1.19 7.46 -26.53
N ASN A 246 -1.68 6.74 -25.53
CA ASN A 246 -2.39 7.27 -24.37
C ASN A 246 -1.51 7.35 -23.13
N GLY A 247 -0.25 6.93 -23.20
CA GLY A 247 0.73 7.03 -22.13
C GLY A 247 1.20 8.47 -21.92
N VAL A 248 1.53 8.81 -20.69
CA VAL A 248 2.04 10.14 -20.32
C VAL A 248 3.52 10.27 -20.64
N LEU A 249 4.29 9.25 -20.27
CA LEU A 249 5.74 9.20 -20.47
C LEU A 249 6.14 7.81 -21.00
N PRO A 250 7.30 7.70 -21.65
CA PRO A 250 7.83 6.39 -22.01
C PRO A 250 8.03 5.51 -20.76
N VAL A 251 7.71 4.22 -20.86
CA VAL A 251 7.78 3.23 -19.75
C VAL A 251 9.13 3.28 -18.99
N GLY A 252 10.25 3.46 -19.72
CA GLY A 252 11.57 3.57 -19.08
C GLY A 252 11.70 4.78 -18.15
N THR A 253 11.07 5.91 -18.49
CA THR A 253 11.05 7.10 -17.65
C THR A 253 10.17 6.88 -16.41
N GLU A 254 9.03 6.22 -16.58
CA GLU A 254 8.11 5.89 -15.48
C GLU A 254 8.76 4.91 -14.48
N ILE A 255 9.52 3.95 -14.96
CA ILE A 255 10.34 3.07 -14.13
C ILE A 255 11.32 3.89 -13.27
N ALA A 256 12.04 4.85 -13.88
CA ALA A 256 12.97 5.71 -13.15
C ALA A 256 12.26 6.55 -12.07
N ILE A 257 11.07 7.08 -12.38
CA ILE A 257 10.23 7.82 -11.42
C ILE A 257 9.79 6.88 -10.27
N LEU A 258 9.33 5.69 -10.57
CA LEU A 258 8.91 4.71 -9.53
C LEU A 258 10.07 4.32 -8.61
N VAL A 259 11.27 4.14 -9.13
CA VAL A 259 12.47 3.88 -8.32
C VAL A 259 12.78 5.07 -7.42
N ALA A 260 12.76 6.29 -7.95
CA ALA A 260 13.01 7.51 -7.19
C ALA A 260 11.95 7.69 -6.07
N MET A 261 10.67 7.50 -6.40
CA MET A 261 9.57 7.51 -5.40
C MET A 261 9.76 6.43 -4.34
N GLY A 262 10.17 5.22 -4.71
CA GLY A 262 10.39 4.12 -3.79
C GLY A 262 11.44 4.49 -2.74
N VAL A 263 12.58 5.02 -3.19
CA VAL A 263 13.64 5.51 -2.29
C VAL A 263 13.11 6.64 -1.41
N ALA A 264 12.44 7.64 -2.00
CA ALA A 264 11.95 8.80 -1.29
C ALA A 264 10.93 8.43 -0.19
N PHE A 265 9.93 7.62 -0.51
CA PHE A 265 8.89 7.24 0.46
C PHE A 265 9.42 6.31 1.56
N ILE A 266 10.32 5.36 1.25
CA ILE A 266 10.91 4.49 2.27
C ILE A 266 11.79 5.31 3.22
N VAL A 267 12.60 6.23 2.70
CA VAL A 267 13.42 7.11 3.53
C VAL A 267 12.54 8.02 4.38
N ALA A 268 11.54 8.66 3.79
CA ALA A 268 10.59 9.51 4.52
C ALA A 268 9.83 8.75 5.60
N ALA A 269 9.35 7.53 5.31
CA ALA A 269 8.68 6.67 6.28
C ALA A 269 9.59 6.31 7.46
N ARG A 270 10.85 5.96 7.17
CA ARG A 270 11.83 5.63 8.22
C ARG A 270 12.12 6.83 9.12
N LEU A 271 12.31 8.01 8.54
CA LEU A 271 12.57 9.25 9.29
C LEU A 271 11.36 9.65 10.13
N ALA A 272 10.16 9.64 9.53
CA ALA A 272 8.92 9.96 10.22
C ALA A 272 8.67 9.01 11.38
N LEU A 273 8.79 7.70 11.16
CA LEU A 273 8.56 6.69 12.20
C LEU A 273 9.59 6.82 13.34
N GLY A 274 10.87 7.05 13.02
CA GLY A 274 11.90 7.28 14.02
C GLY A 274 11.68 8.53 14.86
N TYR A 275 11.26 9.63 14.22
CA TYR A 275 10.88 10.87 14.91
C TYR A 275 9.69 10.65 15.85
N LEU A 276 8.64 9.99 15.35
CA LEU A 276 7.42 9.73 16.12
C LEU A 276 7.66 8.77 17.29
N GLU A 277 8.50 7.75 17.11
CA GLU A 277 8.90 6.86 18.18
C GLU A 277 9.61 7.65 19.32
N GLN A 278 10.50 8.57 18.97
CA GLN A 278 11.18 9.42 19.95
C GLN A 278 10.19 10.36 20.66
N LEU A 279 9.29 11.00 19.91
CA LEU A 279 8.28 11.90 20.46
C LEU A 279 7.34 11.16 21.41
N ALA A 280 6.86 10.00 21.00
CA ALA A 280 5.97 9.16 21.78
C ALA A 280 6.60 8.69 23.09
N ARG A 281 7.91 8.36 23.07
CA ARG A 281 8.67 8.03 24.28
C ARG A 281 8.86 9.23 25.21
N ARG A 282 9.06 10.44 24.68
CA ARG A 282 9.26 11.67 25.47
C ARG A 282 7.96 12.16 26.13
N GLU A 283 6.86 12.10 25.42
CA GLU A 283 5.57 12.63 25.88
C GLU A 283 4.70 11.61 26.61
N GLY A 284 5.11 10.34 26.71
CA GLY A 284 4.33 9.28 27.34
C GLY A 284 3.02 8.94 26.63
N ARG A 285 2.78 9.51 25.44
CA ARG A 285 1.51 9.37 24.68
C ARG A 285 1.27 7.97 24.12
N LEU A 286 2.27 7.08 24.19
CA LEU A 286 2.14 5.69 23.72
C LEU A 286 1.17 4.88 24.58
N THR A 287 1.01 5.25 25.85
CA THR A 287 0.20 4.51 26.84
C THR A 287 -1.19 5.12 27.06
N LEU A 288 -1.43 6.33 26.58
CA LEU A 288 -2.72 7.00 26.76
C LEU A 288 -3.74 6.45 25.74
N ARG A 289 -4.71 5.68 26.25
CA ARG A 289 -5.83 5.11 25.46
C ARG A 289 -6.86 6.16 25.01
N TRP A 290 -6.81 7.38 25.54
CA TRP A 290 -7.85 8.40 25.39
C TRP A 290 -7.25 9.73 24.91
N GLN A 291 -6.97 9.86 23.62
CA GLN A 291 -6.90 11.18 22.96
C GLN A 291 -7.15 11.03 21.44
#